data_d56623812af6897b25b99ec48c8b725d
#
_entry.id   d56623812af6897b25b99ec48c8b725d
#
_cell.length_a   1.000
_cell.length_b   1.000
_cell.length_c   1.000
_cell.angle_alpha   90.00
_cell.angle_beta   90.00
_cell.angle_gamma   90.00
#
_symmetry.space_group_name_H-M   'P 1'
#
loop_
_entity.id
_entity.type
_entity.pdbx_description
1 polymer ?
#
loop_
_entity_poly.entity_id
_entity_poly.type
_entity_poly.pdbx_seq_one_letter_code
_entity_poly.pdbx_strand_id
1 'polypeptide(L)'
;MKRIFKDYQLIKNNYITKKYPISLVHFVTNRCNARCSFCFIDFDNPETFKGELTLDEIEKFSKTIGPSIQNINLTGGEPFARKEFSDICKIYLKNTDIKSLFITSNGSLPDRIDKFLGELAKKNLDRQFIFSFSIDNIPDKHNKIRKINNLFEKCLESYKIVNSYGANCFANISITVSLENYEDIDEIYSELLNRYNVKAITACLVRDEGVYKTPEADKKKILSAYINLTEKIKSDSKSGKLKGYKPSSIQGRMMNKKNEIMYEKIISTYLEPQFISQCYAGSLFGIISADGKVYPCEILKDSIGNLRNYEMNFLNLWQDHLAKKTRKWIKDTKCNCCYECAWSFNILGNLKYQKDLFLAAINKGD
;
A
#
# COMPACT_ATOMS: atom_id res chain seq x y z
N MET A 1 6.32 -32.00 1.32
CA MET A 1 7.67 -31.54 1.66
C MET A 1 8.03 -30.15 1.10
N LYS A 2 7.94 -29.86 -0.21
CA LYS A 2 8.34 -28.55 -0.79
C LYS A 2 7.61 -27.34 -0.16
N ARG A 3 6.29 -27.43 0.14
CA ARG A 3 5.49 -26.37 0.73
C ARG A 3 5.92 -26.08 2.18
N ILE A 4 6.08 -27.11 3.00
CA ILE A 4 6.52 -26.98 4.41
C ILE A 4 7.90 -26.32 4.49
N PHE A 5 8.82 -26.68 3.59
CA PHE A 5 10.14 -26.08 3.52
C PHE A 5 10.07 -24.59 3.14
N LYS A 6 9.21 -24.20 2.16
CA LYS A 6 8.99 -22.79 1.80
C LYS A 6 8.41 -22.00 2.98
N ASP A 7 7.41 -22.54 3.67
CA ASP A 7 6.79 -21.89 4.83
C ASP A 7 7.81 -21.70 5.97
N TYR A 8 8.65 -22.69 6.24
CA TYR A 8 9.76 -22.57 7.21
C TYR A 8 10.75 -21.47 6.81
N GLN A 9 11.18 -21.42 5.55
CA GLN A 9 12.10 -20.38 5.07
C GLN A 9 11.48 -18.98 5.17
N LEU A 10 10.20 -18.85 4.90
CA LEU A 10 9.47 -17.59 5.05
C LEU A 10 9.43 -17.13 6.52
N ILE A 11 9.07 -18.04 7.45
CA ILE A 11 9.06 -17.77 8.89
C ILE A 11 10.47 -17.38 9.38
N LYS A 12 11.48 -18.14 9.00
CA LYS A 12 12.88 -17.84 9.32
C LYS A 12 13.31 -16.47 8.79
N ASN A 13 12.94 -16.14 7.54
CA ASN A 13 13.23 -14.84 6.96
C ASN A 13 12.51 -13.72 7.70
N ASN A 14 11.22 -13.88 7.98
CA ASN A 14 10.39 -12.83 8.56
C ASN A 14 10.79 -12.49 10.00
N TYR A 15 11.16 -13.47 10.81
CA TYR A 15 11.39 -13.27 12.25
C TYR A 15 12.85 -13.32 12.67
N ILE A 16 13.71 -14.00 11.92
CA ILE A 16 15.12 -14.24 12.32
C ILE A 16 16.08 -13.51 11.40
N THR A 17 16.15 -13.87 10.13
CA THR A 17 17.23 -13.41 9.23
C THR A 17 16.97 -12.06 8.59
N LYS A 18 15.71 -11.75 8.27
CA LYS A 18 15.27 -10.51 7.59
C LYS A 18 16.12 -10.14 6.36
N LYS A 19 16.49 -11.16 5.60
CA LYS A 19 17.45 -11.05 4.50
C LYS A 19 16.78 -10.68 3.17
N TYR A 20 15.55 -11.15 2.97
CA TYR A 20 14.79 -10.99 1.72
C TYR A 20 13.52 -10.21 1.96
N PRO A 21 13.08 -9.38 1.01
CA PRO A 21 11.81 -8.68 1.14
C PRO A 21 10.64 -9.68 1.11
N ILE A 22 9.62 -9.40 1.91
CA ILE A 22 8.32 -10.09 1.87
C ILE A 22 7.30 -9.30 1.07
N SER A 23 7.55 -8.00 0.90
CA SER A 23 6.72 -7.09 0.11
C SER A 23 7.57 -6.04 -0.56
N LEU A 24 7.19 -5.65 -1.76
CA LEU A 24 7.76 -4.51 -2.47
C LEU A 24 6.64 -3.61 -2.98
N VAL A 25 6.85 -2.31 -2.90
CA VAL A 25 6.03 -1.31 -3.59
C VAL A 25 6.73 -0.96 -4.89
N HIS A 26 6.06 -1.09 -6.01
CA HIS A 26 6.58 -0.69 -7.31
C HIS A 26 5.74 0.45 -7.88
N PHE A 27 6.35 1.61 -8.01
CA PHE A 27 5.80 2.74 -8.74
C PHE A 27 5.96 2.44 -10.23
N VAL A 28 4.94 1.86 -10.85
CA VAL A 28 5.03 1.41 -12.24
C VAL A 28 5.10 2.57 -13.23
N THR A 29 4.65 3.75 -12.81
CA THR A 29 4.73 5.00 -13.57
C THR A 29 4.58 6.19 -12.62
N ASN A 30 5.17 7.33 -12.97
CA ASN A 30 4.88 8.61 -12.31
C ASN A 30 3.78 9.39 -13.05
N ARG A 31 3.34 8.91 -14.23
CA ARG A 31 2.27 9.56 -14.99
C ARG A 31 0.93 9.32 -14.31
N CYS A 32 0.11 10.36 -14.24
CA CYS A 32 -1.23 10.31 -13.67
C CYS A 32 -2.17 11.19 -14.50
N ASN A 33 -3.41 10.80 -14.58
CA ASN A 33 -4.47 11.61 -15.17
C ASN A 33 -5.14 12.57 -14.17
N ALA A 34 -4.83 12.43 -12.87
CA ALA A 34 -5.25 13.35 -11.81
C ALA A 34 -4.16 14.38 -11.49
N ARG A 35 -4.57 15.48 -10.81
CA ARG A 35 -3.68 16.53 -10.29
C ARG A 35 -4.14 16.92 -8.89
N CYS A 36 -4.03 15.98 -7.95
CA CYS A 36 -4.46 16.18 -6.57
C CYS A 36 -3.64 17.29 -5.92
N SER A 37 -4.28 18.18 -5.17
CA SER A 37 -3.64 19.31 -4.49
C SER A 37 -2.59 18.87 -3.46
N PHE A 38 -2.76 17.69 -2.86
CA PHE A 38 -1.87 17.10 -1.85
C PHE A 38 -0.94 15.99 -2.41
N CYS A 39 -0.77 15.90 -3.74
CA CYS A 39 0.09 14.89 -4.34
C CYS A 39 1.56 15.15 -4.02
N PHE A 40 2.31 14.10 -3.69
CA PHE A 40 3.75 14.19 -3.46
C PHE A 40 4.59 14.12 -4.74
N ILE A 41 3.98 13.71 -5.88
CA ILE A 41 4.67 13.68 -7.18
C ILE A 41 4.81 15.10 -7.70
N ASP A 42 6.02 15.46 -8.08
CA ASP A 42 6.32 16.73 -8.75
C ASP A 42 5.98 16.63 -10.24
N PHE A 43 4.80 17.13 -10.60
CA PHE A 43 4.33 17.14 -11.99
C PHE A 43 4.93 18.27 -12.83
N ASP A 44 5.55 19.27 -12.22
CA ASP A 44 6.14 20.42 -12.90
C ASP A 44 7.60 20.13 -13.31
N ASN A 45 8.23 19.11 -12.72
CA ASN A 45 9.57 18.68 -13.06
C ASN A 45 9.56 17.59 -14.16
N PRO A 46 10.05 17.88 -15.38
CA PRO A 46 10.08 16.91 -16.49
C PRO A 46 10.90 15.65 -16.19
N GLU A 47 11.90 15.73 -15.29
CA GLU A 47 12.73 14.59 -14.91
C GLU A 47 11.91 13.50 -14.19
N THR A 48 10.81 13.87 -13.54
CA THR A 48 9.89 12.97 -12.87
C THR A 48 9.34 11.86 -13.80
N PHE A 49 9.26 12.13 -15.11
CA PHE A 49 8.65 11.24 -16.09
C PHE A 49 9.65 10.51 -16.97
N LYS A 50 10.95 10.68 -16.72
CA LYS A 50 12.02 10.04 -17.50
C LYS A 50 12.41 8.68 -16.93
N GLY A 51 12.91 7.83 -17.80
CA GLY A 51 13.58 6.60 -17.40
C GLY A 51 12.67 5.52 -16.85
N GLU A 52 11.36 5.53 -17.13
CA GLU A 52 10.47 4.45 -16.70
C GLU A 52 11.01 3.08 -17.14
N LEU A 53 10.94 2.10 -16.23
CA LEU A 53 11.36 0.72 -16.52
C LEU A 53 10.54 0.12 -17.66
N THR A 54 11.22 -0.49 -18.61
CA THR A 54 10.60 -1.24 -19.72
C THR A 54 10.07 -2.60 -19.24
N LEU A 55 9.21 -3.25 -20.04
CA LEU A 55 8.74 -4.60 -19.71
C LEU A 55 9.91 -5.59 -19.61
N ASP A 56 10.92 -5.48 -20.49
CA ASP A 56 12.12 -6.35 -20.46
C ASP A 56 12.93 -6.16 -19.17
N GLU A 57 13.08 -4.93 -18.71
CA GLU A 57 13.75 -4.64 -17.44
C GLU A 57 12.97 -5.21 -16.26
N ILE A 58 11.64 -5.08 -16.27
CA ILE A 58 10.75 -5.65 -15.25
C ILE A 58 10.79 -7.18 -15.29
N GLU A 59 10.76 -7.80 -16.47
CA GLU A 59 10.89 -9.25 -16.65
C GLU A 59 12.23 -9.77 -16.08
N LYS A 60 13.33 -9.04 -16.29
CA LYS A 60 14.65 -9.42 -15.79
C LYS A 60 14.74 -9.36 -14.27
N PHE A 61 14.44 -8.20 -13.67
CA PHE A 61 14.62 -8.05 -12.22
C PHE A 61 13.60 -8.85 -11.41
N SER A 62 12.38 -9.04 -11.93
CA SER A 62 11.33 -9.78 -11.21
C SER A 62 11.72 -11.24 -10.93
N LYS A 63 12.56 -11.84 -11.78
CA LYS A 63 13.12 -13.19 -11.56
C LYS A 63 14.10 -13.26 -10.39
N THR A 64 14.61 -12.13 -9.94
CA THR A 64 15.68 -12.04 -8.94
C THR A 64 15.24 -11.42 -7.62
N ILE A 65 13.93 -11.20 -7.39
CA ILE A 65 13.41 -10.56 -6.17
C ILE A 65 13.68 -11.40 -4.91
N GLY A 66 13.83 -12.71 -5.07
CA GLY A 66 14.12 -13.61 -3.97
C GLY A 66 12.92 -14.45 -3.52
N PRO A 67 13.18 -15.47 -2.68
CA PRO A 67 12.23 -16.55 -2.41
C PRO A 67 11.14 -16.20 -1.40
N SER A 68 11.25 -15.07 -0.69
CA SER A 68 10.37 -14.73 0.42
C SER A 68 9.26 -13.73 0.05
N ILE A 69 9.23 -13.25 -1.19
CA ILE A 69 8.24 -12.29 -1.61
C ILE A 69 6.82 -12.88 -1.55
N GLN A 70 5.90 -12.19 -0.89
CA GLN A 70 4.50 -12.61 -0.73
C GLN A 70 3.53 -11.66 -1.40
N ASN A 71 3.93 -10.39 -1.52
CA ASN A 71 3.07 -9.34 -2.02
C ASN A 71 3.87 -8.35 -2.88
N ILE A 72 3.26 -7.89 -3.96
CA ILE A 72 3.72 -6.72 -4.72
C ILE A 72 2.61 -5.68 -4.66
N ASN A 73 2.96 -4.48 -4.19
CA ASN A 73 2.09 -3.31 -4.23
C ASN A 73 2.41 -2.51 -5.49
N LEU A 74 1.47 -2.41 -6.39
CA LEU A 74 1.59 -1.66 -7.63
C LEU A 74 0.90 -0.31 -7.47
N THR A 75 1.65 0.74 -7.65
CA THR A 75 1.22 2.12 -7.47
C THR A 75 1.95 3.03 -8.46
N GLY A 76 1.97 4.33 -8.18
CA GLY A 76 2.66 5.33 -8.98
C GLY A 76 1.90 6.63 -9.01
N GLY A 77 1.79 7.23 -10.20
CA GLY A 77 0.73 8.18 -10.51
C GLY A 77 -0.61 7.44 -10.57
N GLU A 78 -1.02 7.03 -11.79
CA GLU A 78 -2.15 6.12 -11.94
C GLU A 78 -1.71 4.86 -12.71
N PRO A 79 -1.66 3.68 -12.06
CA PRO A 79 -1.18 2.46 -12.71
C PRO A 79 -1.94 2.11 -13.99
N PHE A 80 -3.26 2.28 -13.99
CA PHE A 80 -4.09 2.00 -15.16
C PHE A 80 -3.94 3.02 -16.30
N ALA A 81 -3.27 4.16 -16.08
CA ALA A 81 -2.87 5.06 -17.16
C ALA A 81 -1.72 4.48 -18.00
N ARG A 82 -0.88 3.62 -17.43
CA ARG A 82 0.16 2.89 -18.15
C ARG A 82 -0.46 1.78 -19.00
N LYS A 83 -0.23 1.82 -20.31
CA LYS A 83 -0.83 0.87 -21.27
C LYS A 83 -0.43 -0.58 -20.98
N GLU A 84 0.80 -0.80 -20.57
CA GLU A 84 1.42 -2.11 -20.32
C GLU A 84 1.14 -2.64 -18.90
N PHE A 85 0.26 -2.00 -18.10
CA PHE A 85 0.04 -2.37 -16.71
C PHE A 85 -0.36 -3.83 -16.51
N SER A 86 -1.25 -4.34 -17.36
CA SER A 86 -1.65 -5.76 -17.32
C SER A 86 -0.46 -6.71 -17.57
N ASP A 87 0.45 -6.33 -18.47
CA ASP A 87 1.63 -7.15 -18.79
C ASP A 87 2.65 -7.13 -17.64
N ILE A 88 2.83 -5.99 -16.97
CA ILE A 88 3.63 -5.91 -15.75
C ILE A 88 3.09 -6.88 -14.68
N CYS A 89 1.76 -6.93 -14.49
CA CYS A 89 1.14 -7.85 -13.54
C CYS A 89 1.36 -9.32 -13.95
N LYS A 90 1.23 -9.65 -15.24
CA LYS A 90 1.52 -11.00 -15.76
C LYS A 90 2.97 -11.42 -15.50
N ILE A 91 3.91 -10.50 -15.68
CA ILE A 91 5.34 -10.72 -15.40
C ILE A 91 5.55 -11.10 -13.93
N TYR A 92 4.97 -10.34 -13.00
CA TYR A 92 5.09 -10.68 -11.57
C TYR A 92 4.43 -12.02 -11.22
N LEU A 93 3.23 -12.28 -11.72
CA LEU A 93 2.53 -13.54 -11.49
C LEU A 93 3.29 -14.75 -12.05
N LYS A 94 3.99 -14.59 -13.16
CA LYS A 94 4.81 -15.64 -13.81
C LYS A 94 6.12 -15.87 -13.07
N ASN A 95 6.82 -14.80 -12.70
CA ASN A 95 8.21 -14.87 -12.24
C ASN A 95 8.35 -15.01 -10.72
N THR A 96 7.25 -14.88 -9.96
CA THR A 96 7.27 -14.89 -8.50
C THR A 96 6.18 -15.79 -7.93
N ASP A 97 6.37 -16.22 -6.66
CA ASP A 97 5.38 -16.99 -5.90
C ASP A 97 4.48 -16.10 -5.03
N ILE A 98 4.25 -14.83 -5.42
CA ILE A 98 3.42 -13.90 -4.65
C ILE A 98 2.02 -14.47 -4.38
N LYS A 99 1.48 -14.12 -3.23
CA LYS A 99 0.10 -14.49 -2.85
C LYS A 99 -0.90 -13.42 -3.20
N SER A 100 -0.44 -12.17 -3.32
CA SER A 100 -1.30 -11.04 -3.65
C SER A 100 -0.62 -9.99 -4.50
N LEU A 101 -1.40 -9.40 -5.40
CA LEU A 101 -1.15 -8.10 -5.99
C LEU A 101 -2.03 -7.08 -5.26
N PHE A 102 -1.40 -6.05 -4.70
CA PHE A 102 -2.10 -4.90 -4.13
C PHE A 102 -1.97 -3.74 -5.11
N ILE A 103 -3.08 -3.12 -5.49
CA ILE A 103 -3.12 -2.09 -6.52
C ILE A 103 -3.77 -0.84 -5.93
N THR A 104 -3.02 0.26 -5.89
CA THR A 104 -3.57 1.57 -5.51
C THR A 104 -3.93 2.33 -6.78
N SER A 105 -5.18 2.79 -6.87
CA SER A 105 -5.70 3.49 -8.05
C SER A 105 -6.65 4.61 -7.66
N ASN A 106 -6.74 5.64 -8.48
CA ASN A 106 -7.76 6.67 -8.35
C ASN A 106 -9.14 6.22 -8.86
N GLY A 107 -9.23 5.04 -9.46
CA GLY A 107 -10.48 4.44 -9.93
C GLY A 107 -11.10 5.10 -11.15
N SER A 108 -10.41 6.00 -11.83
CA SER A 108 -10.96 6.80 -12.95
C SER A 108 -11.17 6.02 -14.25
N LEU A 109 -10.70 4.77 -14.32
CA LEU A 109 -10.67 3.96 -15.55
C LEU A 109 -11.37 2.60 -15.36
N PRO A 110 -12.69 2.58 -15.06
CA PRO A 110 -13.44 1.35 -14.75
C PRO A 110 -13.35 0.30 -15.86
N ASP A 111 -13.46 0.68 -17.13
CA ASP A 111 -13.36 -0.26 -18.26
C ASP A 111 -12.01 -0.98 -18.32
N ARG A 112 -10.91 -0.26 -18.01
CA ARG A 112 -9.56 -0.88 -17.97
C ARG A 112 -9.42 -1.83 -16.79
N ILE A 113 -10.04 -1.50 -15.67
CA ILE A 113 -10.04 -2.35 -14.47
C ILE A 113 -10.87 -3.62 -14.74
N ASP A 114 -12.03 -3.49 -15.36
CA ASP A 114 -12.86 -4.64 -15.73
C ASP A 114 -12.13 -5.58 -16.69
N LYS A 115 -11.55 -5.04 -17.76
CA LYS A 115 -10.72 -5.80 -18.70
C LYS A 115 -9.56 -6.51 -18.01
N PHE A 116 -8.82 -5.81 -17.14
CA PHE A 116 -7.71 -6.34 -16.34
C PHE A 116 -8.15 -7.54 -15.50
N LEU A 117 -9.25 -7.43 -14.79
CA LEU A 117 -9.79 -8.50 -13.95
C LEU A 117 -10.26 -9.68 -14.79
N GLY A 118 -10.90 -9.43 -15.93
CA GLY A 118 -11.29 -10.48 -16.88
C GLY A 118 -10.11 -11.27 -17.43
N GLU A 119 -8.99 -10.60 -17.69
CA GLU A 119 -7.77 -11.22 -18.21
C GLU A 119 -6.97 -12.00 -17.15
N LEU A 120 -6.88 -11.48 -15.92
CA LEU A 120 -5.95 -11.95 -14.91
C LEU A 120 -6.61 -12.64 -13.72
N ALA A 121 -7.62 -12.05 -13.11
CA ALA A 121 -8.17 -12.57 -11.85
C ALA A 121 -8.87 -13.92 -12.04
N LYS A 122 -9.61 -14.11 -13.14
CA LYS A 122 -10.27 -15.37 -13.46
C LYS A 122 -9.30 -16.53 -13.73
N LYS A 123 -8.08 -16.23 -14.18
CA LYS A 123 -7.06 -17.23 -14.51
C LYS A 123 -6.11 -17.54 -13.36
N ASN A 124 -6.11 -16.73 -12.29
CA ASN A 124 -5.21 -16.84 -11.16
C ASN A 124 -6.00 -16.88 -9.84
N LEU A 125 -6.87 -17.88 -9.70
CA LEU A 125 -7.79 -18.04 -8.56
C LEU A 125 -7.05 -18.28 -7.22
N ASP A 126 -5.82 -18.74 -7.26
CA ASP A 126 -4.93 -18.96 -6.12
C ASP A 126 -4.19 -17.69 -5.68
N ARG A 127 -4.37 -16.58 -6.38
CA ARG A 127 -3.79 -15.26 -6.09
C ARG A 127 -4.89 -14.28 -5.67
N GLN A 128 -4.57 -13.38 -4.75
CA GLN A 128 -5.48 -12.31 -4.34
C GLN A 128 -5.19 -11.04 -5.14
N PHE A 129 -6.23 -10.41 -5.65
CA PHE A 129 -6.20 -9.09 -6.30
C PHE A 129 -6.88 -8.09 -5.36
N ILE A 130 -6.08 -7.26 -4.71
CA ILE A 130 -6.55 -6.31 -3.69
C ILE A 130 -6.41 -4.90 -4.25
N PHE A 131 -7.51 -4.18 -4.28
CA PHE A 131 -7.53 -2.80 -4.76
C PHE A 131 -7.79 -1.82 -3.62
N SER A 132 -7.03 -0.74 -3.61
CA SER A 132 -7.27 0.41 -2.75
C SER A 132 -7.63 1.61 -3.62
N PHE A 133 -8.88 1.99 -3.60
CA PHE A 133 -9.38 3.12 -4.36
C PHE A 133 -9.41 4.37 -3.50
N SER A 134 -8.98 5.48 -4.06
CA SER A 134 -8.89 6.73 -3.34
C SER A 134 -10.17 7.54 -3.48
N ILE A 135 -10.90 7.75 -2.38
CA ILE A 135 -11.99 8.73 -2.27
C ILE A 135 -11.73 9.56 -1.02
N ASP A 136 -11.55 10.87 -1.19
CA ASP A 136 -11.16 11.76 -0.08
C ASP A 136 -12.26 12.74 0.33
N ASN A 137 -13.34 12.86 -0.45
CA ASN A 137 -14.45 13.76 -0.12
C ASN A 137 -15.75 13.31 -0.81
N ILE A 138 -16.86 14.02 -0.54
CA ILE A 138 -18.13 13.89 -1.25
C ILE A 138 -17.97 14.25 -2.75
N PRO A 139 -18.90 13.86 -3.65
CA PRO A 139 -18.68 13.86 -5.10
C PRO A 139 -18.02 15.12 -5.67
N ASP A 140 -18.66 16.28 -5.53
CA ASP A 140 -18.18 17.53 -6.15
C ASP A 140 -16.83 17.97 -5.59
N LYS A 141 -16.66 17.90 -4.27
CA LYS A 141 -15.40 18.24 -3.60
C LYS A 141 -14.28 17.26 -4.01
N HIS A 142 -14.57 15.95 -4.07
CA HIS A 142 -13.61 14.94 -4.51
C HIS A 142 -13.13 15.18 -5.94
N ASN A 143 -14.07 15.44 -6.87
CA ASN A 143 -13.76 15.71 -8.27
C ASN A 143 -12.87 16.96 -8.42
N LYS A 144 -13.16 18.00 -7.64
CA LYS A 144 -12.38 19.25 -7.60
C LYS A 144 -10.98 19.06 -7.04
N ILE A 145 -10.83 18.35 -5.91
CA ILE A 145 -9.54 18.08 -5.25
C ILE A 145 -8.60 17.31 -6.20
N ARG A 146 -9.14 16.33 -6.92
CA ARG A 146 -8.36 15.47 -7.82
C ARG A 146 -8.32 15.95 -9.27
N LYS A 147 -9.07 17.01 -9.59
CA LYS A 147 -9.14 17.65 -10.91
C LYS A 147 -9.53 16.69 -12.04
N ILE A 148 -10.49 15.81 -11.78
CA ILE A 148 -11.10 14.91 -12.78
C ILE A 148 -12.62 14.97 -12.63
N ASN A 149 -13.32 15.25 -13.72
CA ASN A 149 -14.79 15.27 -13.75
C ASN A 149 -15.35 13.85 -13.56
N ASN A 150 -16.41 13.73 -12.76
CA ASN A 150 -17.11 12.47 -12.45
C ASN A 150 -16.18 11.38 -11.90
N LEU A 151 -15.11 11.78 -11.20
CA LEU A 151 -14.15 10.82 -10.65
C LEU A 151 -14.77 9.97 -9.53
N PHE A 152 -15.57 10.60 -8.68
CA PHE A 152 -16.21 9.91 -7.56
C PHE A 152 -17.07 8.74 -8.05
N GLU A 153 -17.92 8.98 -9.05
CA GLU A 153 -18.80 7.98 -9.65
C GLU A 153 -18.00 6.86 -10.30
N LYS A 154 -16.98 7.19 -11.10
CA LYS A 154 -16.08 6.21 -11.74
C LYS A 154 -15.33 5.37 -10.72
N CYS A 155 -14.89 6.00 -9.62
CA CYS A 155 -14.20 5.30 -8.55
C CYS A 155 -15.12 4.30 -7.83
N LEU A 156 -16.36 4.67 -7.55
CA LEU A 156 -17.37 3.76 -7.01
C LEU A 156 -17.76 2.65 -7.98
N GLU A 157 -17.82 2.93 -9.26
CA GLU A 157 -18.03 1.93 -10.30
C GLU A 157 -16.87 0.91 -10.29
N SER A 158 -15.64 1.38 -10.31
CA SER A 158 -14.45 0.54 -10.18
C SER A 158 -14.45 -0.32 -8.92
N TYR A 159 -14.83 0.26 -7.77
CA TYR A 159 -14.99 -0.45 -6.51
C TYR A 159 -16.03 -1.60 -6.61
N LYS A 160 -17.19 -1.33 -7.22
CA LYS A 160 -18.24 -2.32 -7.44
C LYS A 160 -17.79 -3.43 -8.39
N ILE A 161 -17.14 -3.07 -9.50
CA ILE A 161 -16.58 -4.02 -10.47
C ILE A 161 -15.65 -5.01 -9.76
N VAL A 162 -14.64 -4.52 -9.03
CA VAL A 162 -13.68 -5.40 -8.34
C VAL A 162 -14.38 -6.36 -7.37
N ASN A 163 -15.31 -5.85 -6.56
CA ASN A 163 -16.00 -6.66 -5.56
C ASN A 163 -17.02 -7.65 -6.16
N SER A 164 -17.37 -7.51 -7.44
CA SER A 164 -18.25 -8.46 -8.15
C SER A 164 -17.50 -9.63 -8.78
N TYR A 165 -16.18 -9.55 -8.95
CA TYR A 165 -15.41 -10.55 -9.72
C TYR A 165 -15.19 -11.89 -9.02
N GLY A 166 -15.33 -11.97 -7.72
CA GLY A 166 -15.22 -13.25 -7.02
C GLY A 166 -14.37 -13.22 -5.75
N ALA A 167 -14.14 -14.41 -5.20
CA ALA A 167 -13.56 -14.56 -3.87
C ALA A 167 -12.09 -14.12 -3.77
N ASN A 168 -11.37 -14.11 -4.87
CA ASN A 168 -9.97 -13.68 -4.95
C ASN A 168 -9.79 -12.19 -5.27
N CYS A 169 -10.89 -11.43 -5.48
CA CYS A 169 -10.88 -9.99 -5.69
C CYS A 169 -11.46 -9.27 -4.48
N PHE A 170 -10.84 -8.18 -4.08
CA PHE A 170 -11.27 -7.35 -2.96
C PHE A 170 -10.90 -5.89 -3.22
N ALA A 171 -11.83 -4.99 -2.94
CA ALA A 171 -11.56 -3.55 -2.97
C ALA A 171 -11.95 -2.88 -1.67
N ASN A 172 -11.14 -1.91 -1.25
CA ASN A 172 -11.46 -0.96 -0.20
C ASN A 172 -11.41 0.48 -0.74
N ILE A 173 -12.09 1.37 -0.05
CA ILE A 173 -11.91 2.81 -0.23
C ILE A 173 -10.89 3.30 0.80
N SER A 174 -9.90 4.03 0.34
CA SER A 174 -8.90 4.70 1.18
C SER A 174 -9.19 6.18 1.23
N ILE A 175 -9.35 6.73 2.43
CA ILE A 175 -9.54 8.17 2.67
C ILE A 175 -8.20 8.71 3.15
N THR A 176 -7.61 9.64 2.38
CA THR A 176 -6.41 10.37 2.82
C THR A 176 -6.85 11.62 3.57
N VAL A 177 -6.64 11.64 4.88
CA VAL A 177 -6.96 12.80 5.71
C VAL A 177 -5.92 13.89 5.48
N SER A 178 -6.36 15.05 5.06
CA SER A 178 -5.55 16.20 4.64
C SER A 178 -6.25 17.52 4.97
N LEU A 179 -5.64 18.64 4.60
CA LEU A 179 -6.28 19.97 4.68
C LEU A 179 -7.55 20.08 3.85
N GLU A 180 -7.69 19.27 2.80
CA GLU A 180 -8.79 19.32 1.86
C GLU A 180 -10.09 18.71 2.41
N ASN A 181 -10.01 17.95 3.55
CA ASN A 181 -11.16 17.17 4.00
C ASN A 181 -11.27 16.95 5.51
N TYR A 182 -10.34 17.48 6.32
CA TYR A 182 -10.35 17.17 7.76
C TYR A 182 -11.64 17.62 8.47
N GLU A 183 -12.33 18.64 7.97
CA GLU A 183 -13.62 19.11 8.48
C GLU A 183 -14.80 18.24 8.02
N ASP A 184 -14.67 17.58 6.88
CA ASP A 184 -15.76 16.83 6.24
C ASP A 184 -15.73 15.32 6.57
N ILE A 185 -14.82 14.84 7.39
CA ILE A 185 -14.57 13.38 7.60
C ILE A 185 -15.84 12.63 8.04
N ASP A 186 -16.67 13.22 8.87
CA ASP A 186 -17.91 12.58 9.33
C ASP A 186 -18.92 12.41 8.21
N GLU A 187 -19.08 13.43 7.38
CA GLU A 187 -19.96 13.40 6.22
C GLU A 187 -19.47 12.40 5.20
N ILE A 188 -18.18 12.46 4.84
CA ILE A 188 -17.54 11.54 3.88
C ILE A 188 -17.76 10.09 4.31
N TYR A 189 -17.44 9.78 5.57
CA TYR A 189 -17.57 8.43 6.11
C TYR A 189 -19.02 7.94 6.08
N SER A 190 -19.95 8.79 6.53
CA SER A 190 -21.38 8.48 6.57
C SER A 190 -21.95 8.25 5.17
N GLU A 191 -21.63 9.10 4.20
CA GLU A 191 -22.05 8.97 2.80
C GLU A 191 -21.53 7.67 2.19
N LEU A 192 -20.24 7.37 2.34
CA LEU A 192 -19.64 6.15 1.82
C LEU A 192 -20.29 4.88 2.41
N LEU A 193 -20.52 4.87 3.71
CA LEU A 193 -21.09 3.71 4.41
C LEU A 193 -22.58 3.52 4.12
N ASN A 194 -23.37 4.59 4.29
CA ASN A 194 -24.84 4.50 4.33
C ASN A 194 -25.47 4.68 2.94
N ARG A 195 -25.01 5.66 2.17
CA ARG A 195 -25.58 5.95 0.84
C ARG A 195 -24.99 5.07 -0.24
N TYR A 196 -23.66 4.91 -0.25
CA TYR A 196 -22.96 4.15 -1.29
C TYR A 196 -22.67 2.70 -0.91
N ASN A 197 -23.03 2.27 0.31
CA ASN A 197 -22.91 0.91 0.79
C ASN A 197 -21.48 0.34 0.70
N VAL A 198 -20.48 1.19 0.92
CA VAL A 198 -19.07 0.78 0.96
C VAL A 198 -18.84 -0.09 2.20
N LYS A 199 -18.23 -1.26 2.04
CA LYS A 199 -18.06 -2.25 3.11
C LYS A 199 -16.63 -2.37 3.62
N ALA A 200 -15.69 -1.67 3.00
CA ALA A 200 -14.30 -1.65 3.45
C ALA A 200 -13.74 -0.23 3.24
N ILE A 201 -13.35 0.40 4.33
CA ILE A 201 -12.76 1.74 4.37
C ILE A 201 -11.45 1.67 5.15
N THR A 202 -10.42 2.35 4.68
CA THR A 202 -9.14 2.55 5.37
C THR A 202 -8.82 4.02 5.45
N ALA A 203 -8.10 4.41 6.50
CA ALA A 203 -7.62 5.77 6.70
C ALA A 203 -6.13 5.84 6.38
N CYS A 204 -5.71 6.92 5.74
CA CYS A 204 -4.31 7.30 5.55
C CYS A 204 -4.11 8.75 5.98
N LEU A 205 -2.93 9.06 6.51
CA LEU A 205 -2.51 10.46 6.69
C LEU A 205 -1.90 10.99 5.40
N VAL A 206 -2.16 12.28 5.12
CA VAL A 206 -1.48 12.97 4.03
C VAL A 206 0.04 12.94 4.26
N ARG A 207 0.80 12.83 3.19
CA ARG A 207 2.26 12.77 3.23
C ARG A 207 2.86 14.15 3.08
N ASP A 208 3.83 14.45 3.94
CA ASP A 208 4.62 15.69 3.91
C ASP A 208 5.92 15.56 3.09
N GLU A 209 6.09 14.44 2.39
CA GLU A 209 7.21 14.21 1.49
C GLU A 209 6.90 14.70 0.07
N GLY A 210 7.96 14.97 -0.67
CA GLY A 210 7.84 15.53 -2.02
C GLY A 210 7.50 17.03 -2.01
N VAL A 211 6.60 17.44 -2.91
CA VAL A 211 6.26 18.88 -3.10
C VAL A 211 5.19 19.38 -2.14
N TYR A 212 4.33 18.50 -1.64
CA TYR A 212 3.30 18.87 -0.68
C TYR A 212 3.85 18.99 0.73
N LYS A 213 3.37 20.02 1.47
CA LYS A 213 3.70 20.24 2.88
C LYS A 213 2.46 20.64 3.67
N THR A 214 2.22 19.97 4.78
CA THR A 214 1.18 20.36 5.74
C THR A 214 1.72 21.50 6.62
N PRO A 215 1.02 22.64 6.71
CA PRO A 215 1.36 23.68 7.66
C PRO A 215 1.36 23.15 9.11
N GLU A 216 2.33 23.50 9.90
CA GLU A 216 2.48 23.00 11.26
C GLU A 216 1.23 23.27 12.14
N ALA A 217 0.62 24.47 11.96
CA ALA A 217 -0.60 24.86 12.68
C ALA A 217 -1.80 23.94 12.43
N ASP A 218 -1.82 23.21 11.29
CA ASP A 218 -2.94 22.38 10.90
C ASP A 218 -2.74 20.89 11.22
N LYS A 219 -1.53 20.48 11.58
CA LYS A 219 -1.23 19.06 11.89
C LYS A 219 -2.11 18.50 13.01
N LYS A 220 -2.40 19.29 14.06
CA LYS A 220 -3.29 18.85 15.15
C LYS A 220 -4.73 18.63 14.67
N LYS A 221 -5.25 19.46 13.77
CA LYS A 221 -6.59 19.32 13.19
C LYS A 221 -6.68 18.05 12.33
N ILE A 222 -5.70 17.85 11.48
CA ILE A 222 -5.59 16.64 10.63
C ILE A 222 -5.50 15.39 11.50
N LEU A 223 -4.68 15.40 12.57
CA LEU A 223 -4.60 14.28 13.49
C LEU A 223 -5.93 14.00 14.19
N SER A 224 -6.64 15.03 14.66
CA SER A 224 -7.95 14.86 15.29
C SER A 224 -8.96 14.23 14.34
N ALA A 225 -8.99 14.67 13.08
CA ALA A 225 -9.84 14.08 12.04
C ALA A 225 -9.45 12.63 11.72
N TYR A 226 -8.15 12.33 11.69
CA TYR A 226 -7.65 10.96 11.51
C TYR A 226 -8.04 10.04 12.67
N ILE A 227 -7.93 10.50 13.91
CA ILE A 227 -8.38 9.77 15.10
C ILE A 227 -9.87 9.45 14.99
N ASN A 228 -10.69 10.48 14.72
CA ASN A 228 -12.14 10.30 14.55
C ASN A 228 -12.47 9.26 13.49
N LEU A 229 -11.85 9.35 12.31
CA LEU A 229 -12.05 8.38 11.23
C LEU A 229 -11.67 6.96 11.64
N THR A 230 -10.49 6.78 12.26
CA THR A 230 -10.01 5.45 12.66
C THR A 230 -10.84 4.83 13.77
N GLU A 231 -11.37 5.61 14.70
CA GLU A 231 -12.30 5.16 15.74
C GLU A 231 -13.63 4.70 15.14
N LYS A 232 -14.20 5.44 14.18
CA LYS A 232 -15.39 5.03 13.44
C LYS A 232 -15.16 3.71 12.68
N ILE A 233 -14.06 3.60 11.95
CA ILE A 233 -13.67 2.36 11.26
C ILE A 233 -13.57 1.19 12.25
N LYS A 234 -12.94 1.39 13.40
CA LYS A 234 -12.79 0.38 14.45
C LYS A 234 -14.13 -0.05 15.03
N SER A 235 -14.99 0.92 15.38
CA SER A 235 -16.33 0.69 15.92
C SER A 235 -17.22 -0.08 14.93
N ASP A 236 -17.29 0.38 13.69
CA ASP A 236 -18.15 -0.22 12.67
C ASP A 236 -17.61 -1.57 12.15
N SER A 237 -16.31 -1.81 12.24
CA SER A 237 -15.72 -3.14 12.01
C SER A 237 -16.12 -4.12 13.13
N LYS A 238 -16.14 -3.69 14.38
CA LYS A 238 -16.59 -4.53 15.51
C LYS A 238 -18.08 -4.84 15.46
N SER A 239 -18.90 -3.88 15.05
CA SER A 239 -20.37 -4.08 14.91
C SER A 239 -20.77 -4.82 13.62
N GLY A 240 -19.81 -5.12 12.73
CA GLY A 240 -20.08 -5.78 11.44
C GLY A 240 -20.66 -4.89 10.34
N LYS A 241 -20.84 -3.60 10.58
CA LYS A 241 -21.26 -2.65 9.53
C LYS A 241 -20.21 -2.52 8.43
N LEU A 242 -18.92 -2.42 8.81
CA LEU A 242 -17.78 -2.57 7.93
C LEU A 242 -17.29 -4.01 7.96
N LYS A 243 -17.16 -4.61 6.77
CA LYS A 243 -16.61 -5.96 6.64
C LYS A 243 -15.08 -5.98 6.64
N GLY A 244 -14.43 -4.84 6.38
CA GLY A 244 -12.99 -4.75 6.26
C GLY A 244 -12.42 -5.81 5.31
N TYR A 245 -11.28 -6.39 5.67
CA TYR A 245 -10.69 -7.51 4.93
C TYR A 245 -11.35 -8.83 5.35
N LYS A 246 -12.43 -9.25 4.65
CA LYS A 246 -13.10 -10.57 4.78
C LYS A 246 -13.01 -11.21 6.19
N PRO A 247 -13.81 -10.78 7.17
CA PRO A 247 -13.67 -11.24 8.57
C PRO A 247 -13.94 -12.73 8.73
N SER A 248 -14.61 -13.37 7.77
CA SER A 248 -14.80 -14.83 7.72
C SER A 248 -13.49 -15.60 7.49
N SER A 249 -12.42 -14.95 6.98
CA SER A 249 -11.12 -15.58 6.75
C SER A 249 -10.14 -15.27 7.87
N ILE A 250 -9.26 -16.20 8.21
CA ILE A 250 -8.17 -16.01 9.15
C ILE A 250 -7.30 -14.82 8.74
N GLN A 251 -6.92 -14.74 7.47
CA GLN A 251 -6.10 -13.66 6.95
C GLN A 251 -6.81 -12.31 7.06
N GLY A 252 -8.11 -12.24 6.75
CA GLY A 252 -8.89 -11.01 6.87
C GLY A 252 -8.94 -10.49 8.31
N ARG A 253 -9.18 -11.38 9.29
CA ARG A 253 -9.16 -10.99 10.72
C ARG A 253 -7.80 -10.49 11.18
N MET A 254 -6.72 -11.17 10.78
CA MET A 254 -5.36 -10.70 11.05
C MET A 254 -5.08 -9.32 10.44
N MET A 255 -5.52 -9.08 9.19
CA MET A 255 -5.31 -7.79 8.52
C MET A 255 -6.12 -6.67 9.15
N ASN A 256 -7.35 -6.93 9.60
CA ASN A 256 -8.14 -5.95 10.34
C ASN A 256 -7.47 -5.60 11.67
N LYS A 257 -6.98 -6.60 12.42
CA LYS A 257 -6.24 -6.35 13.68
C LYS A 257 -4.91 -5.63 13.44
N LYS A 258 -4.19 -5.99 12.37
CA LYS A 258 -2.96 -5.28 11.96
C LYS A 258 -3.27 -3.80 11.70
N ASN A 259 -4.37 -3.47 11.03
CA ASN A 259 -4.76 -2.08 10.77
C ASN A 259 -5.10 -1.33 12.09
N GLU A 260 -5.82 -1.96 13.01
CA GLU A 260 -6.11 -1.38 14.32
C GLU A 260 -4.81 -0.99 15.06
N ILE A 261 -3.86 -1.93 15.17
CA ILE A 261 -2.56 -1.67 15.79
C ILE A 261 -1.80 -0.56 15.04
N MET A 262 -1.85 -0.58 13.71
CA MET A 262 -1.18 0.41 12.86
C MET A 262 -1.69 1.82 13.14
N TYR A 263 -3.00 2.03 13.18
CA TYR A 263 -3.59 3.33 13.48
C TYR A 263 -3.17 3.85 14.85
N GLU A 264 -3.16 3.01 15.89
CA GLU A 264 -2.68 3.39 17.22
C GLU A 264 -1.22 3.86 17.20
N LYS A 265 -0.34 3.19 16.41
CA LYS A 265 1.06 3.58 16.33
C LYS A 265 1.26 4.87 15.53
N ILE A 266 0.50 5.08 14.47
CA ILE A 266 0.51 6.31 13.70
C ILE A 266 0.09 7.50 14.58
N ILE A 267 -1.03 7.38 15.28
CA ILE A 267 -1.54 8.41 16.18
C ILE A 267 -0.49 8.77 17.24
N SER A 268 0.15 7.77 17.85
CA SER A 268 1.14 7.99 18.91
C SER A 268 2.47 8.58 18.45
N THR A 269 2.74 8.61 17.13
CA THR A 269 4.03 9.06 16.58
C THR A 269 3.92 10.29 15.69
N TYR A 270 2.72 10.74 15.35
CA TYR A 270 2.53 11.81 14.37
C TYR A 270 3.01 13.18 14.86
N LEU A 271 2.57 13.61 16.06
CA LEU A 271 2.99 14.88 16.64
C LEU A 271 4.28 14.78 17.43
N GLU A 272 4.51 13.63 18.06
CA GLU A 272 5.66 13.37 18.93
C GLU A 272 6.40 12.14 18.39
N PRO A 273 7.31 12.32 17.41
CA PRO A 273 8.09 11.22 16.88
C PRO A 273 8.85 10.47 17.97
N GLN A 274 8.55 9.19 18.14
CA GLN A 274 9.18 8.34 19.13
C GLN A 274 9.46 6.94 18.61
N PHE A 275 10.51 6.32 19.13
CA PHE A 275 10.83 4.95 18.82
C PHE A 275 9.93 3.98 19.59
N ILE A 276 9.09 3.22 18.89
CA ILE A 276 8.21 2.20 19.49
C ILE A 276 8.73 0.79 19.25
N SER A 277 9.22 0.52 18.04
CA SER A 277 9.78 -0.76 17.64
C SER A 277 10.68 -0.62 16.43
N GLN A 278 11.55 -1.61 16.21
CA GLN A 278 12.48 -1.65 15.07
C GLN A 278 11.75 -1.52 13.73
N CYS A 279 12.22 -0.60 12.90
CA CYS A 279 11.80 -0.48 11.51
C CYS A 279 12.54 -1.51 10.63
N TYR A 280 11.81 -2.20 9.75
CA TYR A 280 12.35 -3.20 8.83
C TYR A 280 12.39 -2.75 7.37
N ALA A 281 12.36 -1.43 7.15
CA ALA A 281 12.59 -0.85 5.83
C ALA A 281 13.95 -1.28 5.27
N GLY A 282 14.00 -1.58 3.97
CA GLY A 282 15.19 -2.12 3.32
C GLY A 282 15.56 -3.56 3.75
N SER A 283 14.75 -4.20 4.62
CA SER A 283 14.92 -5.60 5.06
C SER A 283 13.74 -6.47 4.63
N LEU A 284 12.54 -6.17 5.14
CA LEU A 284 11.33 -6.94 4.84
C LEU A 284 10.48 -6.27 3.75
N PHE A 285 10.67 -4.98 3.53
CA PHE A 285 9.98 -4.24 2.48
C PHE A 285 10.88 -3.16 1.90
N GLY A 286 10.55 -2.70 0.71
CA GLY A 286 11.23 -1.62 0.01
C GLY A 286 10.42 -1.12 -1.17
N ILE A 287 10.95 -0.10 -1.84
CA ILE A 287 10.29 0.60 -2.93
C ILE A 287 11.15 0.48 -4.18
N ILE A 288 10.51 0.21 -5.31
CA ILE A 288 11.08 0.35 -6.65
C ILE A 288 10.38 1.53 -7.31
N SER A 289 11.13 2.58 -7.63
CA SER A 289 10.60 3.74 -8.34
C SER A 289 10.45 3.46 -9.83
N ALA A 290 9.70 4.29 -10.52
CA ALA A 290 9.43 4.13 -11.95
C ALA A 290 10.72 4.11 -12.79
N ASP A 291 11.77 4.83 -12.37
CA ASP A 291 13.09 4.91 -13.02
C ASP A 291 14.08 3.80 -12.60
N GLY A 292 13.63 2.83 -11.82
CA GLY A 292 14.42 1.67 -11.39
C GLY A 292 15.32 1.91 -10.19
N LYS A 293 15.27 3.06 -9.54
CA LYS A 293 15.91 3.25 -8.24
C LYS A 293 15.18 2.44 -7.17
N VAL A 294 15.94 1.89 -6.22
CA VAL A 294 15.39 1.14 -5.10
C VAL A 294 15.62 1.94 -3.82
N TYR A 295 14.56 2.09 -3.03
CA TYR A 295 14.60 2.80 -1.76
C TYR A 295 14.22 1.87 -0.61
N PRO A 296 14.72 2.09 0.61
CA PRO A 296 14.34 1.29 1.77
C PRO A 296 12.87 1.50 2.16
N CYS A 297 12.36 2.72 2.00
CA CYS A 297 10.95 3.11 2.22
C CYS A 297 10.61 4.36 1.41
N GLU A 298 9.36 4.81 1.47
CA GLU A 298 8.87 5.98 0.74
C GLU A 298 9.33 7.33 1.33
N ILE A 299 9.93 7.33 2.52
CA ILE A 299 10.29 8.54 3.28
C ILE A 299 11.76 8.88 3.12
N LEU A 300 12.63 7.87 3.15
CA LEU A 300 14.07 8.08 3.02
C LEU A 300 14.40 8.46 1.58
N LYS A 301 15.05 9.62 1.44
CA LYS A 301 15.37 10.24 0.13
C LYS A 301 16.50 9.52 -0.61
N ASP A 302 17.38 8.84 0.13
CA ASP A 302 18.54 8.18 -0.46
C ASP A 302 18.17 6.77 -0.95
N SER A 303 18.38 6.53 -2.25
CA SER A 303 18.23 5.20 -2.82
C SER A 303 19.36 4.29 -2.36
N ILE A 304 19.06 3.00 -2.24
CA ILE A 304 20.07 1.95 -2.00
C ILE A 304 20.70 1.43 -3.30
N GLY A 305 20.35 2.01 -4.42
CA GLY A 305 20.91 1.75 -5.75
C GLY A 305 19.88 1.89 -6.86
N ASN A 306 20.33 1.74 -8.11
CA ASN A 306 19.47 1.65 -9.29
C ASN A 306 19.64 0.26 -9.92
N LEU A 307 18.56 -0.41 -10.28
CA LEU A 307 18.56 -1.76 -10.87
C LEU A 307 19.44 -1.87 -12.13
N ARG A 308 19.52 -0.79 -12.91
CA ARG A 308 20.36 -0.74 -14.13
C ARG A 308 21.84 -0.90 -13.83
N ASN A 309 22.29 -0.40 -12.68
CA ASN A 309 23.70 -0.53 -12.24
C ASN A 309 24.05 -1.95 -11.74
N TYR A 310 23.05 -2.81 -11.60
CA TYR A 310 23.18 -4.20 -11.14
C TYR A 310 22.66 -5.20 -12.20
N GLU A 311 22.68 -4.82 -13.49
CA GLU A 311 22.22 -5.67 -14.61
C GLU A 311 20.81 -6.23 -14.38
N MET A 312 19.92 -5.44 -13.76
CA MET A 312 18.58 -5.85 -13.34
C MET A 312 18.56 -6.99 -12.32
N ASN A 313 19.65 -7.25 -11.59
CA ASN A 313 19.65 -8.23 -10.50
C ASN A 313 19.27 -7.57 -9.18
N PHE A 314 18.00 -7.71 -8.80
CA PHE A 314 17.47 -7.11 -7.58
C PHE A 314 18.19 -7.62 -6.31
N LEU A 315 18.48 -8.92 -6.20
CA LEU A 315 19.13 -9.46 -5.01
C LEU A 315 20.57 -8.95 -4.84
N ASN A 316 21.30 -8.76 -5.93
CA ASN A 316 22.64 -8.18 -5.87
C ASN A 316 22.58 -6.76 -5.27
N LEU A 317 21.68 -5.92 -5.79
CA LEU A 317 21.43 -4.58 -5.25
C LEU A 317 20.98 -4.65 -3.78
N TRP A 318 19.99 -5.49 -3.48
CA TRP A 318 19.40 -5.60 -2.14
C TRP A 318 20.38 -6.07 -1.08
N GLN A 319 21.41 -6.83 -1.45
CA GLN A 319 22.44 -7.37 -0.55
C GLN A 319 23.75 -6.60 -0.63
N ASP A 320 23.84 -5.54 -1.41
CA ASP A 320 25.03 -4.75 -1.56
C ASP A 320 25.43 -3.99 -0.29
N HIS A 321 26.63 -3.45 -0.28
CA HIS A 321 27.21 -2.68 0.83
C HIS A 321 26.33 -1.49 1.22
N LEU A 322 25.82 -0.71 0.24
CA LEU A 322 24.98 0.45 0.49
C LEU A 322 23.67 0.06 1.17
N ALA A 323 23.01 -1.02 0.69
CA ALA A 323 21.80 -1.54 1.30
C ALA A 323 22.04 -2.04 2.75
N LYS A 324 23.19 -2.67 3.01
CA LYS A 324 23.58 -3.11 4.36
C LYS A 324 23.85 -1.91 5.27
N LYS A 325 24.54 -0.88 4.78
CA LYS A 325 24.83 0.37 5.50
C LYS A 325 23.53 1.08 5.88
N THR A 326 22.58 1.17 4.94
CA THR A 326 21.27 1.79 5.19
C THR A 326 20.46 1.03 6.24
N ARG A 327 20.41 -0.30 6.19
CA ARG A 327 19.75 -1.11 7.23
C ARG A 327 20.39 -0.94 8.61
N LYS A 328 21.72 -0.86 8.65
CA LYS A 328 22.44 -0.60 9.90
C LYS A 328 22.07 0.79 10.44
N TRP A 329 22.08 1.81 9.60
CA TRP A 329 21.68 3.17 9.97
C TRP A 329 20.23 3.21 10.52
N ILE A 330 19.26 2.58 9.83
CA ILE A 330 17.86 2.48 10.28
C ILE A 330 17.77 1.88 11.70
N LYS A 331 18.58 0.86 11.98
CA LYS A 331 18.64 0.22 13.29
C LYS A 331 19.28 1.11 14.34
N ASP A 332 20.47 1.65 14.06
CA ASP A 332 21.29 2.38 15.01
C ASP A 332 20.65 3.72 15.41
N THR A 333 20.02 4.40 14.46
CA THR A 333 19.30 5.67 14.71
C THR A 333 17.91 5.47 15.30
N LYS A 334 17.48 4.22 15.50
CA LYS A 334 16.10 3.92 15.94
C LYS A 334 15.06 4.61 15.06
N CYS A 335 15.28 4.54 13.73
CA CYS A 335 14.42 5.19 12.73
C CYS A 335 12.95 4.91 13.01
N ASN A 336 12.14 5.96 13.03
CA ASN A 336 10.70 5.91 13.29
C ASN A 336 9.96 6.83 12.32
N CYS A 337 8.68 6.59 12.15
CA CYS A 337 7.79 7.41 11.32
C CYS A 337 6.33 7.17 11.70
N CYS A 338 5.43 7.97 11.13
CA CYS A 338 3.99 7.90 11.34
C CYS A 338 3.22 7.41 10.08
N TYR A 339 3.81 6.57 9.22
CA TYR A 339 3.17 6.19 7.96
C TYR A 339 2.80 4.70 7.88
N GLU A 340 1.66 4.46 7.25
CA GLU A 340 1.01 3.15 7.11
C GLU A 340 1.89 2.12 6.40
N CYS A 341 2.64 2.55 5.38
CA CYS A 341 3.52 1.67 4.59
C CYS A 341 4.57 0.99 5.45
N ALA A 342 5.24 1.74 6.34
CA ALA A 342 6.26 1.19 7.23
C ALA A 342 5.63 0.36 8.37
N TRP A 343 4.61 0.90 9.03
CA TRP A 343 3.96 0.23 10.17
C TRP A 343 3.31 -1.09 9.79
N SER A 344 2.70 -1.19 8.59
CA SER A 344 2.14 -2.46 8.11
C SER A 344 3.14 -3.61 8.18
N PHE A 345 4.36 -3.40 7.68
CA PHE A 345 5.37 -4.47 7.64
C PHE A 345 6.14 -4.61 8.95
N ASN A 346 6.30 -3.51 9.70
CA ASN A 346 6.91 -3.57 11.03
C ASN A 346 6.05 -4.40 12.00
N ILE A 347 4.73 -4.29 11.94
CA ILE A 347 3.81 -5.11 12.75
C ILE A 347 3.88 -6.57 12.33
N LEU A 348 3.82 -6.86 11.01
CA LEU A 348 3.87 -8.23 10.51
C LEU A 348 5.22 -8.93 10.77
N GLY A 349 6.31 -8.19 10.75
CA GLY A 349 7.67 -8.72 10.93
C GLY A 349 8.20 -8.72 12.38
N ASN A 350 7.42 -8.24 13.36
CA ASN A 350 7.87 -8.13 14.74
C ASN A 350 7.11 -9.08 15.67
N LEU A 351 7.85 -9.91 16.41
CA LEU A 351 7.29 -10.87 17.37
C LEU A 351 6.41 -10.21 18.44
N LYS A 352 6.69 -8.95 18.79
CA LYS A 352 5.90 -8.15 19.75
C LYS A 352 4.40 -8.14 19.46
N TYR A 353 4.03 -8.13 18.17
CA TYR A 353 2.62 -8.01 17.76
C TYR A 353 1.98 -9.36 17.39
N GLN A 354 2.76 -10.45 17.35
CA GLN A 354 2.25 -11.72 16.82
C GLN A 354 1.18 -12.36 17.71
N LYS A 355 1.26 -12.16 19.03
CA LYS A 355 0.22 -12.62 19.96
C LYS A 355 -1.15 -12.03 19.61
N ASP A 356 -1.22 -10.71 19.40
CA ASP A 356 -2.47 -10.03 19.11
C ASP A 356 -3.04 -10.43 17.75
N LEU A 357 -2.15 -10.57 16.74
CA LEU A 357 -2.53 -11.05 15.42
C LEU A 357 -3.04 -12.49 15.45
N PHE A 358 -2.39 -13.37 16.22
CA PHE A 358 -2.79 -14.76 16.38
C PHE A 358 -4.15 -14.88 17.09
N LEU A 359 -4.35 -14.15 18.19
CA LEU A 359 -5.64 -14.14 18.89
C LEU A 359 -6.77 -13.66 17.97
N ALA A 360 -6.54 -12.60 17.20
CA ALA A 360 -7.50 -12.15 16.20
C ALA A 360 -7.75 -13.19 15.09
N ALA A 361 -6.76 -13.97 14.72
CA ALA A 361 -6.87 -15.01 13.70
C ALA A 361 -7.83 -16.14 14.12
N ILE A 362 -7.78 -16.54 15.40
CA ILE A 362 -8.59 -17.68 15.93
C ILE A 362 -9.96 -17.24 16.43
N ASN A 363 -10.12 -16.02 16.90
CA ASN A 363 -11.41 -15.50 17.33
C ASN A 363 -12.32 -15.27 16.12
N LYS A 364 -13.36 -16.09 16.01
CA LYS A 364 -14.31 -15.98 14.89
C LYS A 364 -15.28 -14.80 15.02
N GLY A 365 -15.20 -13.99 16.12
CA GLY A 365 -16.23 -12.98 16.41
C GLY A 365 -17.61 -13.67 16.52
N ASP A 366 -18.21 -13.62 17.64
CA ASP A 366 -19.64 -14.04 17.80
C ASP A 366 -20.53 -13.13 16.95
#